data_a04e0b74c0363d88c8496793f8e152db
#
_entry.id   a04e0b74c0363d88c8496793f8e152db
#
_cell.length_a   1.000
_cell.length_b   1.000
_cell.length_c   1.000
_cell.angle_alpha   90.00
_cell.angle_beta   90.00
_cell.angle_gamma   90.00
#
_symmetry.space_group_name_H-M   'P 1'
#
loop_
_entity.id
_entity.type
_entity.pdbx_description
1 polymer ?
#
loop_
_entity_poly.entity_id
_entity_poly.type
_entity_poly.pdbx_seq_one_letter_code
_entity_poly.pdbx_strand_id
1 'polypeptide(L)'
;KDQAPFFTIAGLNGIVGDYYWIGASKQWLARLDKEQRDLLRDMFVNDVMPFQKQVNFCNDRRLVEKFETKDPSKPGIYVMDKQQASFVKKAAGATGKWIKANTPADADAWVDKFAAEADALVEANPTGSSQLEKTDCEKIKPYFTKYTKK
;
A
#
# COMPACT_ATOMS: atom_id res chain seq x y z
N LYS A 1 -5.82 17.43 14.59
CA LYS A 1 -7.03 17.70 13.79
C LYS A 1 -6.79 18.79 12.74
N ASP A 2 -5.79 19.64 12.90
CA ASP A 2 -5.76 20.89 12.17
C ASP A 2 -4.43 21.22 11.47
N GLN A 3 -3.52 20.23 11.35
CA GLN A 3 -2.18 20.48 10.77
C GLN A 3 -2.13 20.30 9.25
N ALA A 4 -3.04 19.53 8.66
CA ALA A 4 -3.12 19.34 7.21
C ALA A 4 -4.58 19.09 6.81
N PRO A 5 -5.38 20.14 6.61
CA PRO A 5 -6.79 20.00 6.26
C PRO A 5 -7.03 19.55 4.81
N PHE A 6 -6.00 19.59 3.96
CA PHE A 6 -6.09 19.27 2.54
C PHE A 6 -5.23 18.06 2.21
N PHE A 7 -5.84 17.04 1.61
CA PHE A 7 -5.16 15.86 1.12
C PHE A 7 -5.51 15.63 -0.34
N THR A 8 -4.50 15.26 -1.12
CA THR A 8 -4.69 14.84 -2.51
C THR A 8 -4.12 13.44 -2.67
N ILE A 9 -4.93 12.52 -3.18
CA ILE A 9 -4.54 11.13 -3.40
C ILE A 9 -4.83 10.68 -4.83
N ALA A 10 -4.04 9.76 -5.35
CA ALA A 10 -4.22 9.16 -6.68
C ALA A 10 -5.23 8.01 -6.73
N GLY A 11 -6.15 7.96 -5.77
CA GLY A 11 -7.05 6.86 -5.53
C GLY A 11 -6.52 5.93 -4.42
N LEU A 12 -7.30 4.89 -4.10
CA LEU A 12 -6.94 3.94 -3.04
C LEU A 12 -5.70 3.09 -3.37
N ASN A 13 -5.28 3.06 -4.63
CA ASN A 13 -4.09 2.36 -5.06
C ASN A 13 -2.79 3.15 -4.80
N GLY A 14 -2.91 4.41 -4.39
CA GLY A 14 -1.79 5.25 -4.01
C GLY A 14 -0.79 5.54 -5.12
N ILE A 15 0.16 6.42 -4.82
CA ILE A 15 1.34 6.71 -5.66
C ILE A 15 2.57 5.97 -5.09
N VAL A 16 2.56 5.71 -3.78
CA VAL A 16 3.63 5.05 -3.04
C VAL A 16 3.05 3.85 -2.32
N GLY A 17 3.68 2.71 -2.47
CA GLY A 17 3.35 1.50 -1.72
C GLY A 17 4.17 1.44 -0.43
N ASP A 18 3.50 1.27 0.69
CA ASP A 18 4.16 0.99 1.96
C ASP A 18 4.35 -0.52 2.12
N TYR A 19 5.54 -0.90 2.55
CA TYR A 19 5.87 -2.28 2.89
C TYR A 19 5.97 -2.43 4.39
N TYR A 20 5.16 -3.33 4.93
CA TYR A 20 5.24 -3.72 6.32
C TYR A 20 6.09 -4.97 6.45
N TRP A 21 7.06 -4.93 7.33
CA TRP A 21 7.92 -6.06 7.63
C TRP A 21 7.52 -6.67 8.95
N ILE A 22 7.22 -7.95 8.96
CA ILE A 22 7.06 -8.72 10.18
C ILE A 22 8.30 -9.60 10.29
N GLY A 23 9.09 -9.35 11.32
CA GLY A 23 10.34 -10.07 11.55
C GLY A 23 10.31 -10.84 12.86
N ALA A 24 10.98 -11.97 12.88
CA ALA A 24 11.28 -12.73 14.10
C ALA A 24 12.79 -12.92 14.22
N SER A 25 13.33 -12.88 15.45
CA SER A 25 14.75 -13.10 15.67
C SER A 25 15.15 -14.54 15.32
N LYS A 26 16.34 -14.72 14.76
CA LYS A 26 16.88 -16.05 14.46
C LYS A 26 16.95 -16.93 15.71
N GLN A 27 17.28 -16.34 16.87
CA GLN A 27 17.37 -17.06 18.13
C GLN A 27 15.99 -17.56 18.60
N TRP A 28 14.95 -16.77 18.40
CA TRP A 28 13.59 -17.18 18.73
C TRP A 28 13.11 -18.29 17.79
N LEU A 29 13.33 -18.14 16.49
CA LEU A 29 12.95 -19.15 15.50
C LEU A 29 13.70 -20.48 15.70
N ALA A 30 14.95 -20.44 16.18
CA ALA A 30 15.73 -21.64 16.49
C ALA A 30 15.16 -22.46 17.65
N ARG A 31 14.32 -21.89 18.50
CA ARG A 31 13.64 -22.60 19.62
C ARG A 31 12.41 -23.38 19.16
N LEU A 32 11.92 -23.08 17.98
CA LEU A 32 10.77 -23.74 17.37
C LEU A 32 11.24 -24.98 16.61
N ASP A 33 10.50 -26.06 16.68
CA ASP A 33 10.70 -27.19 15.78
C ASP A 33 10.25 -26.88 14.36
N LYS A 34 10.41 -27.83 13.44
CA LYS A 34 10.08 -27.62 12.03
C LYS A 34 8.57 -27.38 11.84
N GLU A 35 7.74 -28.17 12.51
CA GLU A 35 6.29 -28.11 12.38
C GLU A 35 5.75 -26.75 12.87
N GLN A 36 6.24 -26.27 14.00
CA GLN A 36 5.90 -24.97 14.55
C GLN A 36 6.31 -23.82 13.61
N ARG A 37 7.50 -23.90 12.97
CA ARG A 37 7.93 -22.88 11.99
C ARG A 37 7.08 -22.89 10.73
N ASP A 38 6.72 -24.08 10.26
CA ASP A 38 5.90 -24.23 9.06
C ASP A 38 4.47 -23.70 9.33
N LEU A 39 3.89 -24.03 10.47
CA LEU A 39 2.59 -23.53 10.92
C LEU A 39 2.60 -22.01 11.05
N LEU A 40 3.64 -21.43 11.66
CA LEU A 40 3.78 -19.99 11.82
C LEU A 40 3.84 -19.28 10.45
N ARG A 41 4.62 -19.84 9.52
CA ARG A 41 4.73 -19.31 8.16
C ARG A 41 3.41 -19.36 7.43
N ASP A 42 2.72 -20.50 7.50
CA ASP A 42 1.43 -20.71 6.86
C ASP A 42 0.39 -19.70 7.38
N MET A 43 0.26 -19.57 8.69
CA MET A 43 -0.61 -18.59 9.33
C MET A 43 -0.31 -17.16 8.87
N PHE A 44 0.95 -16.76 8.80
CA PHE A 44 1.30 -15.41 8.36
C PHE A 44 0.96 -15.18 6.88
N VAL A 45 1.28 -16.13 6.01
CA VAL A 45 1.10 -15.97 4.57
C VAL A 45 -0.38 -16.06 4.17
N ASN A 46 -1.10 -17.00 4.75
CA ASN A 46 -2.46 -17.34 4.30
C ASN A 46 -3.57 -16.66 5.10
N ASP A 47 -3.30 -16.26 6.35
CA ASP A 47 -4.31 -15.64 7.21
C ASP A 47 -3.98 -14.19 7.56
N VAL A 48 -2.84 -13.94 8.21
CA VAL A 48 -2.54 -12.64 8.79
C VAL A 48 -2.30 -11.58 7.72
N MET A 49 -1.48 -11.85 6.71
CA MET A 49 -1.17 -10.86 5.67
C MET A 49 -2.38 -10.50 4.80
N PRO A 50 -3.20 -11.46 4.31
CA PRO A 50 -4.42 -11.13 3.57
C PRO A 50 -5.40 -10.32 4.42
N PHE A 51 -5.60 -10.71 5.67
CA PHE A 51 -6.48 -9.99 6.59
C PHE A 51 -5.99 -8.55 6.85
N GLN A 52 -4.69 -8.37 7.09
CA GLN A 52 -4.07 -7.05 7.28
C GLN A 52 -4.31 -6.14 6.06
N LYS A 53 -4.12 -6.67 4.85
CA LYS A 53 -4.37 -5.93 3.61
C LYS A 53 -5.83 -5.50 3.51
N GLN A 54 -6.77 -6.39 3.81
CA GLN A 54 -8.20 -6.09 3.79
C GLN A 54 -8.57 -5.00 4.81
N VAL A 55 -8.04 -5.10 6.04
CA VAL A 55 -8.30 -4.11 7.10
C VAL A 55 -7.79 -2.74 6.70
N ASN A 56 -6.55 -2.65 6.19
CA ASN A 56 -5.98 -1.39 5.74
C ASN A 56 -6.81 -0.78 4.60
N PHE A 57 -7.11 -1.56 3.57
CA PHE A 57 -7.93 -1.12 2.45
C PHE A 57 -9.31 -0.58 2.92
N CYS A 58 -9.99 -1.31 3.80
CA CYS A 58 -11.30 -0.89 4.29
C CYS A 58 -11.24 0.35 5.18
N ASN A 59 -10.17 0.52 5.95
CA ASN A 59 -9.98 1.74 6.73
C ASN A 59 -9.73 2.95 5.83
N ASP A 60 -8.88 2.81 4.81
CA ASP A 60 -8.60 3.87 3.85
C ASP A 60 -9.87 4.25 3.07
N ARG A 61 -10.63 3.25 2.62
CA ARG A 61 -11.91 3.47 1.94
C ARG A 61 -12.91 4.25 2.80
N ARG A 62 -13.08 3.88 4.07
CA ARG A 62 -13.95 4.60 5.03
C ARG A 62 -13.49 6.04 5.25
N LEU A 63 -12.19 6.28 5.29
CA LEU A 63 -11.64 7.63 5.43
C LEU A 63 -11.94 8.46 4.18
N VAL A 64 -11.73 7.90 2.99
CA VAL A 64 -12.06 8.58 1.74
C VAL A 64 -13.56 8.89 1.69
N GLU A 65 -14.42 7.90 1.89
CA GLU A 65 -15.89 8.08 1.87
C GLU A 65 -16.36 9.15 2.85
N LYS A 66 -15.72 9.26 4.01
CA LYS A 66 -16.09 10.23 5.05
C LYS A 66 -15.63 11.66 4.76
N PHE A 67 -14.48 11.81 4.12
CA PHE A 67 -13.83 13.11 3.98
C PHE A 67 -13.61 13.53 2.52
N GLU A 68 -14.13 12.76 1.54
CA GLU A 68 -13.97 13.09 0.12
C GLU A 68 -14.53 14.47 -0.20
N THR A 69 -13.74 15.23 -0.97
CA THR A 69 -14.18 16.47 -1.58
C THR A 69 -13.99 16.43 -3.09
N LYS A 70 -14.89 17.04 -3.85
CA LYS A 70 -14.76 17.21 -5.30
C LYS A 70 -14.06 18.52 -5.66
N ASP A 71 -13.84 19.39 -4.68
CA ASP A 71 -13.21 20.68 -4.84
C ASP A 71 -11.85 20.68 -4.11
N PRO A 72 -10.72 20.71 -4.84
CA PRO A 72 -9.39 20.68 -4.23
C PRO A 72 -9.08 21.93 -3.38
N SER A 73 -9.86 22.99 -3.49
CA SER A 73 -9.73 24.18 -2.65
C SER A 73 -10.42 24.07 -1.29
N LYS A 74 -11.21 23.01 -1.07
CA LYS A 74 -11.92 22.77 0.19
C LYS A 74 -11.18 21.75 1.04
N PRO A 75 -11.23 21.88 2.38
CA PRO A 75 -10.69 20.88 3.28
C PRO A 75 -11.32 19.51 3.04
N GLY A 76 -10.49 18.48 3.01
CA GLY A 76 -10.92 17.11 2.80
C GLY A 76 -9.90 16.28 2.00
N ILE A 77 -10.34 15.15 1.49
CA ILE A 77 -9.57 14.25 0.64
C ILE A 77 -10.03 14.44 -0.81
N TYR A 78 -9.19 15.04 -1.63
CA TYR A 78 -9.41 15.15 -3.06
C TYR A 78 -8.80 13.93 -3.76
N VAL A 79 -9.64 13.16 -4.42
CA VAL A 79 -9.20 12.00 -5.22
C VAL A 79 -8.95 12.45 -6.65
N MET A 80 -7.70 12.35 -7.10
CA MET A 80 -7.31 12.70 -8.47
C MET A 80 -8.02 11.81 -9.49
N ASP A 81 -8.38 12.40 -10.62
CA ASP A 81 -8.82 11.64 -11.77
C ASP A 81 -7.65 10.88 -12.44
N LYS A 82 -7.98 10.01 -13.41
CA LYS A 82 -6.97 9.19 -14.10
C LYS A 82 -5.95 10.03 -14.87
N GLN A 83 -6.35 11.20 -15.39
CA GLN A 83 -5.46 12.07 -16.14
C GLN A 83 -4.46 12.76 -15.23
N GLN A 84 -4.93 13.27 -14.08
CA GLN A 84 -4.10 13.87 -13.04
C GLN A 84 -3.12 12.85 -12.47
N ALA A 85 -3.59 11.64 -12.14
CA ALA A 85 -2.73 10.56 -11.66
C ALA A 85 -1.67 10.14 -12.68
N SER A 86 -2.02 10.11 -13.98
CA SER A 86 -1.07 9.84 -15.06
C SER A 86 -0.02 10.94 -15.19
N PHE A 87 -0.39 12.19 -15.02
CA PHE A 87 0.57 13.32 -15.03
C PHE A 87 1.57 13.18 -13.87
N VAL A 88 1.10 12.92 -12.68
CA VAL A 88 1.97 12.70 -11.49
C VAL A 88 2.91 11.51 -11.71
N LYS A 89 2.41 10.41 -12.25
CA LYS A 89 3.23 9.23 -12.59
C LYS A 89 4.34 9.58 -13.61
N LYS A 90 4.04 10.36 -14.62
CA LYS A 90 5.06 10.84 -15.61
C LYS A 90 6.09 11.75 -14.96
N ALA A 91 5.67 12.64 -14.07
CA ALA A 91 6.59 13.51 -13.33
C ALA A 91 7.50 12.70 -12.41
N ALA A 92 6.97 11.67 -11.74
CA ALA A 92 7.75 10.75 -10.91
C ALA A 92 8.78 9.93 -11.72
N GLY A 93 8.58 9.73 -13.02
CA GLY A 93 9.56 9.06 -13.90
C GLY A 93 10.92 9.77 -13.97
N ALA A 94 10.98 11.06 -13.63
CA ALA A 94 12.24 11.78 -13.47
C ALA A 94 13.08 11.23 -12.28
N THR A 95 12.43 10.63 -11.29
CA THR A 95 13.10 10.03 -10.12
C THR A 95 14.00 8.86 -10.51
N GLY A 96 13.59 8.03 -11.48
CA GLY A 96 14.42 6.93 -11.99
C GLY A 96 15.74 7.42 -12.58
N LYS A 97 15.71 8.52 -13.35
CA LYS A 97 16.91 9.15 -13.91
C LYS A 97 17.82 9.71 -12.81
N TRP A 98 17.24 10.33 -11.80
CA TRP A 98 18.00 10.86 -10.67
C TRP A 98 18.66 9.74 -9.86
N ILE A 99 17.94 8.64 -9.59
CA ILE A 99 18.50 7.48 -8.90
C ILE A 99 19.71 6.96 -9.66
N LYS A 100 19.60 6.69 -10.97
CA LYS A 100 20.72 6.21 -11.79
C LYS A 100 21.93 7.15 -11.79
N ALA A 101 21.68 8.47 -11.78
CA ALA A 101 22.77 9.45 -11.75
C ALA A 101 23.47 9.55 -10.37
N ASN A 102 22.85 9.05 -9.30
CA ASN A 102 23.33 9.19 -7.92
C ASN A 102 23.61 7.86 -7.20
N THR A 103 23.55 6.74 -7.93
CA THR A 103 23.87 5.40 -7.43
C THR A 103 25.08 4.82 -8.17
N PRO A 104 25.80 3.84 -7.60
CA PRO A 104 26.84 3.12 -8.33
C PRO A 104 26.30 2.48 -9.61
N ALA A 105 27.13 2.42 -10.65
CA ALA A 105 26.74 1.94 -11.99
C ALA A 105 26.18 0.49 -12.00
N ASP A 106 26.56 -0.33 -11.03
CA ASP A 106 26.03 -1.68 -10.86
C ASP A 106 24.57 -1.70 -10.34
N ALA A 107 24.08 -0.59 -9.77
CA ALA A 107 22.69 -0.45 -9.37
C ALA A 107 21.72 -0.22 -10.54
N ASP A 108 22.20 0.26 -11.67
CA ASP A 108 21.36 0.60 -12.83
C ASP A 108 20.58 -0.61 -13.33
N ALA A 109 21.22 -1.78 -13.42
CA ALA A 109 20.56 -3.01 -13.85
C ALA A 109 19.41 -3.42 -12.89
N TRP A 110 19.58 -3.18 -11.60
CA TRP A 110 18.53 -3.42 -10.60
C TRP A 110 17.36 -2.44 -10.73
N VAL A 111 17.65 -1.17 -10.98
CA VAL A 111 16.62 -0.14 -11.19
C VAL A 111 15.78 -0.48 -12.41
N ASP A 112 16.43 -0.87 -13.53
CA ASP A 112 15.74 -1.24 -14.76
C ASP A 112 14.91 -2.52 -14.59
N LYS A 113 15.46 -3.53 -13.94
CA LYS A 113 14.75 -4.77 -13.63
C LYS A 113 13.52 -4.50 -12.76
N PHE A 114 13.68 -3.70 -11.69
CA PHE A 114 12.57 -3.33 -10.82
C PHE A 114 11.47 -2.58 -11.57
N ALA A 115 11.85 -1.61 -12.41
CA ALA A 115 10.90 -0.86 -13.20
C ALA A 115 10.12 -1.76 -14.17
N ALA A 116 10.81 -2.65 -14.88
CA ALA A 116 10.20 -3.59 -15.81
C ALA A 116 9.22 -4.57 -15.11
N GLU A 117 9.61 -5.10 -13.96
CA GLU A 117 8.74 -5.98 -13.17
C GLU A 117 7.53 -5.23 -12.60
N ALA A 118 7.71 -3.99 -12.15
CA ALA A 118 6.63 -3.15 -11.67
C ALA A 118 5.63 -2.82 -12.78
N ASP A 119 6.11 -2.48 -13.98
CA ASP A 119 5.26 -2.20 -15.14
C ASP A 119 4.50 -3.46 -15.59
N ALA A 120 5.14 -4.62 -15.63
CA ALA A 120 4.49 -5.89 -15.95
C ALA A 120 3.39 -6.25 -14.93
N LEU A 121 3.61 -5.99 -13.64
CA LEU A 121 2.60 -6.19 -12.60
C LEU A 121 1.42 -5.21 -12.76
N VAL A 122 1.67 -3.97 -13.13
CA VAL A 122 0.61 -2.97 -13.40
C VAL A 122 -0.21 -3.38 -14.61
N GLU A 123 0.41 -3.87 -15.68
CA GLU A 123 -0.27 -4.37 -16.88
C GLU A 123 -1.11 -5.61 -16.58
N ALA A 124 -0.59 -6.53 -15.78
CA ALA A 124 -1.32 -7.74 -15.37
C ALA A 124 -2.48 -7.43 -14.41
N ASN A 125 -2.44 -6.29 -13.73
CA ASN A 125 -3.44 -5.87 -12.74
C ASN A 125 -3.92 -4.44 -13.01
N PRO A 126 -4.58 -4.17 -14.13
CA PRO A 126 -4.92 -2.81 -14.58
C PRO A 126 -5.85 -2.04 -13.64
N THR A 127 -6.57 -2.75 -12.78
CA THR A 127 -7.44 -2.17 -11.74
C THR A 127 -6.75 -2.05 -10.37
N GLY A 128 -5.44 -2.31 -10.32
CA GLY A 128 -4.66 -2.27 -9.09
C GLY A 128 -5.07 -3.38 -8.11
N SER A 129 -5.68 -3.03 -7.00
CA SER A 129 -6.11 -3.96 -5.97
C SER A 129 -7.46 -4.63 -6.26
N SER A 130 -7.69 -5.15 -7.46
CA SER A 130 -8.99 -5.72 -7.86
C SER A 130 -9.56 -6.76 -6.89
N GLN A 131 -8.71 -7.53 -6.22
CA GLN A 131 -9.15 -8.46 -5.16
C GLN A 131 -9.57 -7.73 -3.88
N LEU A 132 -8.86 -6.66 -3.51
CA LEU A 132 -9.21 -5.85 -2.35
C LEU A 132 -10.49 -5.05 -2.57
N GLU A 133 -10.74 -4.57 -3.79
CA GLU A 133 -11.98 -3.89 -4.15
C GLU A 133 -13.23 -4.76 -3.98
N LYS A 134 -13.07 -6.09 -4.08
CA LYS A 134 -14.13 -7.06 -3.82
C LYS A 134 -14.34 -7.36 -2.33
N THR A 135 -13.51 -6.78 -1.45
CA THR A 135 -13.62 -6.98 -0.02
C THR A 135 -14.92 -6.37 0.52
N ASP A 136 -15.70 -7.19 1.21
CA ASP A 136 -16.88 -6.72 1.94
C ASP A 136 -16.44 -5.98 3.22
N CYS A 137 -16.28 -4.67 3.11
CA CYS A 137 -15.79 -3.85 4.21
C CYS A 137 -16.76 -3.76 5.39
N GLU A 138 -18.02 -4.12 5.23
CA GLU A 138 -18.98 -4.18 6.34
C GLU A 138 -18.63 -5.32 7.30
N LYS A 139 -18.05 -6.40 6.77
CA LYS A 139 -17.59 -7.54 7.57
C LYS A 139 -16.23 -7.32 8.21
N ILE A 140 -15.45 -6.37 7.72
CA ILE A 140 -14.12 -6.05 8.24
C ILE A 140 -14.24 -4.97 9.31
N LYS A 141 -14.10 -5.35 10.58
CA LYS A 141 -14.13 -4.39 11.70
C LYS A 141 -12.91 -3.46 11.66
N PRO A 142 -13.10 -2.15 11.93
CA PRO A 142 -11.97 -1.23 12.06
C PRO A 142 -10.99 -1.67 13.13
N TYR A 143 -9.70 -1.45 12.90
CA TYR A 143 -8.60 -1.91 13.76
C TYR A 143 -8.74 -1.48 15.23
N PHE A 144 -9.33 -0.32 15.48
CA PHE A 144 -9.35 0.33 16.78
C PHE A 144 -10.69 0.28 17.52
N THR A 145 -11.65 -0.54 17.07
CA THR A 145 -12.95 -0.64 17.77
C THR A 145 -12.84 -1.13 19.21
N LYS A 146 -11.78 -1.86 19.56
CA LYS A 146 -11.52 -2.27 20.95
C LYS A 146 -11.06 -1.11 21.86
N TYR A 147 -10.50 -0.05 21.28
CA TYR A 147 -9.84 1.03 22.02
C TYR A 147 -10.63 2.35 21.95
N THR A 148 -11.67 2.42 21.16
CA THR A 148 -12.48 3.64 20.98
C THR A 148 -13.76 3.67 21.81
N LYS A 149 -14.00 2.65 22.62
CA LYS A 149 -15.06 2.68 23.63
C LYS A 149 -14.48 3.26 24.92
N LYS A 150 -14.44 4.56 25.00
CA LYS A 150 -14.55 5.34 26.21
C LYS A 150 -15.67 6.35 26.03
#